data_3f246e174e923b6ec71571680716e3bf
#
_entry.id   3f246e174e923b6ec71571680716e3bf
#
_cell.length_a   1.000
_cell.length_b   1.000
_cell.length_c   1.000
_cell.angle_alpha   90.00
_cell.angle_beta   90.00
_cell.angle_gamma   90.00
#
_symmetry.space_group_name_H-M   'P 1'
#
loop_
_entity.id
_entity.type
_entity.pdbx_description
1 polymer ?
#
loop_
_entity_poly.entity_id
_entity_poly.type
_entity_poly.pdbx_seq_one_letter_code
_entity_poly.pdbx_strand_id
1 'polypeptide(L)'
;ISMIISATEKVPLEKCPALVLNADFRPLTYYPLSLWCWQDAVKSVFLERVSIVSNYNRKVRSPSFEMHLPSVIALKNFIKPSEHPNFTRFNVFLRDKFTCQYCGDKKDLTFDHLVPKSKGGITDWENVVTACSTCNVRKGGGSYKNSGMILNTKPFRPTVDD
;
A
#
# COMPACT_ATOMS: atom_id res chain seq x y z
N ILE A 1 -28.06 0.18 41.96
CA ILE A 1 -27.22 -0.61 41.04
C ILE A 1 -27.35 0.04 39.68
N SER A 2 -26.46 0.99 39.40
CA SER A 2 -26.45 1.66 38.08
C SER A 2 -25.71 0.77 37.08
N MET A 3 -26.44 0.27 36.10
CA MET A 3 -25.82 -0.34 34.91
C MET A 3 -25.12 0.75 34.11
N ILE A 4 -23.82 0.72 34.10
CA ILE A 4 -23.01 1.48 33.17
C ILE A 4 -23.14 0.76 31.83
N ILE A 5 -24.01 1.27 30.95
CA ILE A 5 -24.03 0.89 29.55
C ILE A 5 -22.80 1.54 28.93
N SER A 6 -21.76 0.75 28.74
CA SER A 6 -20.63 1.12 27.91
C SER A 6 -21.14 1.51 26.53
N ALA A 7 -21.10 2.81 26.24
CA ALA A 7 -21.29 3.29 24.89
C ALA A 7 -20.12 2.76 24.05
N THR A 8 -20.34 1.68 23.32
CA THR A 8 -19.43 1.25 22.28
C THR A 8 -19.35 2.40 21.26
N GLU A 9 -18.25 3.14 21.32
CA GLU A 9 -17.96 4.14 20.28
C GLU A 9 -18.08 3.45 18.93
N LYS A 10 -19.08 3.86 18.15
CA LYS A 10 -19.24 3.34 16.80
C LYS A 10 -18.03 3.78 15.97
N VAL A 11 -17.14 2.86 15.66
CA VAL A 11 -16.01 3.10 14.76
C VAL A 11 -16.56 3.75 13.47
N PRO A 12 -15.97 4.87 12.99
CA PRO A 12 -16.40 5.50 11.75
C PRO A 12 -16.36 4.53 10.57
N LEU A 13 -17.31 4.68 9.63
CA LEU A 13 -17.37 3.82 8.42
C LEU A 13 -16.06 3.84 7.62
N GLU A 14 -15.39 4.98 7.59
CA GLU A 14 -14.09 5.16 6.91
C GLU A 14 -12.98 4.27 7.49
N LYS A 15 -13.14 3.81 8.73
CA LYS A 15 -12.23 2.87 9.40
C LYS A 15 -12.67 1.40 9.27
N CYS A 16 -13.62 1.11 8.41
CA CYS A 16 -14.14 -0.22 8.15
C CYS A 16 -13.89 -0.63 6.69
N PRO A 17 -12.62 -0.76 6.24
CA PRO A 17 -12.33 -1.20 4.89
C PRO A 17 -12.68 -2.68 4.72
N ALA A 18 -12.90 -3.10 3.47
CA ALA A 18 -13.08 -4.50 3.12
C ALA A 18 -11.78 -5.07 2.55
N LEU A 19 -11.34 -6.21 3.06
CA LEU A 19 -10.25 -6.98 2.47
C LEU A 19 -10.75 -7.64 1.18
N VAL A 20 -10.04 -7.44 0.08
CA VAL A 20 -10.37 -8.00 -1.22
C VAL A 20 -9.53 -9.23 -1.49
N LEU A 21 -10.19 -10.37 -1.65
CA LEU A 21 -9.57 -11.63 -2.05
C LEU A 21 -9.77 -11.85 -3.55
N ASN A 22 -8.81 -12.52 -4.16
CA ASN A 22 -8.98 -13.05 -5.51
C ASN A 22 -9.97 -14.21 -5.51
N ALA A 23 -10.35 -14.71 -6.67
CA ALA A 23 -11.26 -15.85 -6.80
C ALA A 23 -10.71 -17.15 -6.19
N ASP A 24 -9.41 -17.25 -5.93
CA ASP A 24 -8.74 -18.33 -5.21
C ASP A 24 -8.70 -18.14 -3.67
N PHE A 25 -9.39 -17.12 -3.15
CA PHE A 25 -9.43 -16.75 -1.74
C PHE A 25 -8.08 -16.31 -1.14
N ARG A 26 -7.12 -15.94 -1.98
CA ARG A 26 -5.88 -15.28 -1.55
C ARG A 26 -6.02 -13.76 -1.67
N PRO A 27 -5.38 -12.97 -0.80
CA PRO A 27 -5.38 -11.51 -0.97
C PRO A 27 -4.98 -11.12 -2.38
N LEU A 28 -5.70 -10.16 -2.96
CA LEU A 28 -5.42 -9.67 -4.31
C LEU A 28 -4.03 -9.03 -4.40
N THR A 29 -3.64 -8.32 -3.34
CA THR A 29 -2.28 -7.81 -3.13
C THR A 29 -1.87 -7.98 -1.67
N TYR A 30 -0.56 -8.11 -1.40
CA TYR A 30 -0.02 -8.31 -0.04
C TYR A 30 0.61 -7.06 0.54
N TYR A 31 1.36 -6.30 -0.25
CA TYR A 31 2.08 -5.12 0.21
C TYR A 31 1.85 -3.94 -0.75
N PRO A 32 0.94 -3.03 -0.42
CA PRO A 32 -0.01 -3.11 0.71
C PRO A 32 -1.11 -4.15 0.47
N LEU A 33 -1.76 -4.60 1.55
CA LEU A 33 -2.96 -5.44 1.43
C LEU A 33 -4.03 -4.71 0.61
N SER A 34 -4.77 -5.48 -0.18
CA SER A 34 -5.88 -4.98 -1.02
C SER A 34 -7.10 -4.65 -0.16
N LEU A 35 -7.12 -3.44 0.37
CA LEU A 35 -8.23 -2.91 1.15
C LEU A 35 -9.02 -1.91 0.28
N TRP A 36 -10.32 -2.12 0.16
CA TRP A 36 -11.21 -1.17 -0.49
C TRP A 36 -12.02 -0.41 0.55
N CYS A 37 -12.35 0.86 0.27
CA CYS A 37 -13.26 1.59 1.11
C CYS A 37 -14.64 0.91 1.11
N TRP A 38 -15.41 1.13 2.16
CA TRP A 38 -16.70 0.47 2.33
C TRP A 38 -17.68 0.77 1.18
N GLN A 39 -17.65 1.98 0.61
CA GLN A 39 -18.50 2.35 -0.50
C GLN A 39 -18.23 1.51 -1.75
N ASP A 40 -16.96 1.33 -2.10
CA ASP A 40 -16.55 0.52 -3.25
C ASP A 40 -16.88 -0.95 -3.05
N ALA A 41 -16.70 -1.46 -1.83
CA ALA A 41 -17.06 -2.83 -1.48
C ALA A 41 -18.58 -3.06 -1.64
N VAL A 42 -19.41 -2.19 -1.08
CA VAL A 42 -20.86 -2.26 -1.20
C VAL A 42 -21.32 -2.17 -2.67
N LYS A 43 -20.74 -1.23 -3.43
CA LYS A 43 -21.02 -1.10 -4.87
C LYS A 43 -20.71 -2.37 -5.64
N SER A 44 -19.59 -3.01 -5.34
CA SER A 44 -19.17 -4.25 -6.00
C SER A 44 -20.09 -5.43 -5.68
N VAL A 45 -20.64 -5.48 -4.46
CA VAL A 45 -21.68 -6.47 -4.09
C VAL A 45 -22.93 -6.26 -4.92
N PHE A 46 -23.41 -5.01 -5.07
CA PHE A 46 -24.57 -4.71 -5.90
C PHE A 46 -24.38 -5.06 -7.36
N LEU A 47 -23.20 -4.82 -7.90
CA LEU A 47 -22.86 -5.13 -9.28
C LEU A 47 -22.56 -6.62 -9.49
N GLU A 48 -22.73 -7.44 -8.45
CA GLU A 48 -22.48 -8.89 -8.49
C GLU A 48 -21.08 -9.27 -8.95
N ARG A 49 -20.10 -8.40 -8.72
CA ARG A 49 -18.70 -8.62 -9.08
C ARG A 49 -17.92 -9.39 -8.03
N VAL A 50 -18.41 -9.39 -6.81
CA VAL A 50 -17.77 -10.01 -5.65
C VAL A 50 -18.77 -10.84 -4.86
N SER A 51 -18.27 -11.83 -4.12
CA SER A 51 -19.01 -12.59 -3.11
C SER A 51 -18.58 -12.10 -1.73
N ILE A 52 -19.52 -12.02 -0.80
CA ILE A 52 -19.23 -11.67 0.59
C ILE A 52 -18.72 -12.91 1.31
N VAL A 53 -17.51 -12.82 1.89
CA VAL A 53 -16.90 -13.88 2.69
C VAL A 53 -17.19 -13.66 4.17
N SER A 54 -17.11 -12.44 4.64
CA SER A 54 -17.37 -12.05 6.03
C SER A 54 -17.93 -10.65 6.11
N ASN A 55 -18.64 -10.35 7.19
CA ASN A 55 -19.23 -9.06 7.45
C ASN A 55 -18.74 -8.47 8.78
N TYR A 56 -18.72 -7.14 8.87
CA TYR A 56 -18.67 -6.46 10.15
C TYR A 56 -20.01 -6.64 10.90
N ASN A 57 -20.00 -6.54 12.21
CA ASN A 57 -21.21 -6.44 13.02
C ASN A 57 -21.80 -5.02 12.93
N ARG A 58 -22.07 -4.58 11.73
CA ARG A 58 -22.60 -3.26 11.43
C ARG A 58 -23.40 -3.30 10.13
N LYS A 59 -24.52 -2.58 10.11
CA LYS A 59 -25.38 -2.46 8.92
C LYS A 59 -25.28 -1.08 8.30
N VAL A 60 -25.39 -1.02 6.99
CA VAL A 60 -25.59 0.20 6.21
C VAL A 60 -26.96 0.18 5.59
N ARG A 61 -27.59 1.35 5.52
CA ARG A 61 -28.97 1.53 5.03
C ARG A 61 -29.03 2.58 3.94
N SER A 62 -29.91 2.32 2.98
CA SER A 62 -30.43 3.31 2.07
C SER A 62 -31.96 3.30 2.12
N PRO A 63 -32.67 4.26 1.50
CA PRO A 63 -34.14 4.23 1.49
C PRO A 63 -34.74 2.95 0.93
N SER A 64 -34.04 2.23 0.07
CA SER A 64 -34.50 1.03 -0.63
C SER A 64 -33.88 -0.26 -0.15
N PHE A 65 -32.85 -0.25 0.70
CA PHE A 65 -32.22 -1.48 1.17
C PHE A 65 -31.43 -1.30 2.48
N GLU A 66 -31.17 -2.44 3.12
CA GLU A 66 -30.31 -2.58 4.28
C GLU A 66 -29.42 -3.80 4.09
N MET A 67 -28.13 -3.69 4.42
CA MET A 67 -27.20 -4.82 4.41
C MET A 67 -26.14 -4.69 5.47
N HIS A 68 -25.55 -5.83 5.87
CA HIS A 68 -24.32 -5.82 6.68
C HIS A 68 -23.16 -5.25 5.86
N LEU A 69 -22.31 -4.47 6.54
CA LEU A 69 -21.09 -3.95 5.93
C LEU A 69 -20.09 -5.08 5.70
N PRO A 70 -19.68 -5.37 4.44
CA PRO A 70 -18.73 -6.44 4.20
C PRO A 70 -17.34 -6.11 4.73
N SER A 71 -16.72 -7.06 5.42
CA SER A 71 -15.34 -6.97 5.93
C SER A 71 -14.35 -7.71 5.05
N VAL A 72 -14.78 -8.78 4.40
CA VAL A 72 -13.99 -9.57 3.46
C VAL A 72 -14.87 -9.90 2.26
N ILE A 73 -14.39 -9.59 1.08
CA ILE A 73 -15.04 -9.91 -0.20
C ILE A 73 -14.06 -10.68 -1.10
N ALA A 74 -14.59 -11.54 -1.96
CA ALA A 74 -13.81 -12.27 -2.95
C ALA A 74 -14.30 -11.96 -4.36
N LEU A 75 -13.38 -11.72 -5.28
CA LEU A 75 -13.71 -11.55 -6.69
C LEU A 75 -14.31 -12.82 -7.26
N LYS A 76 -15.34 -12.71 -8.10
CA LYS A 76 -15.94 -13.85 -8.79
C LYS A 76 -15.06 -14.35 -9.95
N ASN A 77 -14.35 -13.44 -10.61
CA ASN A 77 -13.45 -13.74 -11.69
C ASN A 77 -11.99 -13.65 -11.22
N PHE A 78 -11.19 -14.65 -11.54
CA PHE A 78 -9.77 -14.65 -11.19
C PHE A 78 -9.01 -13.59 -11.97
N ILE A 79 -8.22 -12.80 -11.26
CA ILE A 79 -7.28 -11.84 -11.84
C ILE A 79 -5.86 -12.37 -11.61
N LYS A 80 -5.08 -12.52 -12.68
CA LYS A 80 -3.68 -12.91 -12.54
C LYS A 80 -2.93 -11.87 -11.72
N PRO A 81 -2.32 -12.23 -10.58
CA PRO A 81 -1.53 -11.32 -9.79
C PRO A 81 -0.36 -10.74 -10.62
N SER A 82 -0.01 -9.50 -10.32
CA SER A 82 1.20 -8.91 -10.91
C SER A 82 2.44 -9.64 -10.40
N GLU A 83 3.38 -9.90 -11.28
CA GLU A 83 4.69 -10.47 -10.90
C GLU A 83 5.56 -9.47 -10.16
N HIS A 84 5.21 -8.20 -10.24
CA HIS A 84 5.93 -7.12 -9.59
C HIS A 84 5.02 -6.38 -8.59
N PRO A 85 5.53 -6.02 -7.41
CA PRO A 85 4.79 -5.20 -6.47
C PRO A 85 4.53 -3.80 -7.03
N ASN A 86 3.48 -3.16 -6.53
CA ASN A 86 3.20 -1.77 -6.89
C ASN A 86 4.34 -0.86 -6.42
N PHE A 87 4.65 0.16 -7.23
CA PHE A 87 5.61 1.19 -6.85
C PHE A 87 5.00 2.09 -5.78
N THR A 88 5.39 1.87 -4.54
CA THR A 88 4.99 2.66 -3.38
C THR A 88 6.22 3.00 -2.54
N ARG A 89 6.11 4.04 -1.72
CA ARG A 89 7.17 4.41 -0.77
C ARG A 89 7.54 3.25 0.14
N PHE A 90 6.54 2.56 0.70
CA PHE A 90 6.74 1.40 1.55
C PHE A 90 7.48 0.27 0.81
N ASN A 91 7.07 -0.05 -0.41
CA ASN A 91 7.69 -1.13 -1.19
C ASN A 91 9.13 -0.81 -1.61
N VAL A 92 9.46 0.46 -1.87
CA VAL A 92 10.85 0.87 -2.10
C VAL A 92 11.68 0.68 -0.83
N PHE A 93 11.17 1.09 0.32
CA PHE A 93 11.83 0.87 1.60
C PHE A 93 12.01 -0.63 1.90
N LEU A 94 10.99 -1.42 1.61
CA LEU A 94 11.04 -2.88 1.80
C LEU A 94 12.11 -3.53 0.91
N ARG A 95 12.18 -3.18 -0.37
CA ARG A 95 13.23 -3.62 -1.30
C ARG A 95 14.63 -3.31 -0.75
N ASP A 96 14.81 -2.10 -0.23
CA ASP A 96 16.09 -1.60 0.29
C ASP A 96 16.31 -1.98 1.76
N LYS A 97 15.47 -2.86 2.33
CA LYS A 97 15.54 -3.38 3.70
C LYS A 97 15.52 -2.27 4.76
N PHE A 98 14.74 -1.20 4.50
CA PHE A 98 14.64 -0.04 5.38
C PHE A 98 16.00 0.55 5.76
N THR A 99 16.90 0.63 4.80
CA THR A 99 18.30 1.03 5.00
C THR A 99 18.69 2.05 3.93
N CYS A 100 19.38 3.12 4.35
CA CYS A 100 19.97 4.06 3.41
C CYS A 100 20.94 3.34 2.46
N GLN A 101 20.74 3.48 1.17
CA GLN A 101 21.58 2.80 0.17
C GLN A 101 22.97 3.43 -0.01
N TYR A 102 23.20 4.59 0.60
CA TYR A 102 24.51 5.26 0.59
C TYR A 102 25.34 4.94 1.84
N CYS A 103 24.80 5.13 3.04
CA CYS A 103 25.56 4.98 4.29
C CYS A 103 25.14 3.80 5.16
N GLY A 104 24.00 3.17 4.88
CA GLY A 104 23.49 2.05 5.66
C GLY A 104 22.69 2.45 6.92
N ASP A 105 22.44 3.74 7.14
CA ASP A 105 21.63 4.19 8.27
C ASP A 105 20.15 3.79 8.09
N LYS A 106 19.48 3.56 9.20
CA LYS A 106 18.06 3.14 9.24
C LYS A 106 17.11 4.26 9.73
N LYS A 107 17.64 5.44 10.02
CA LYS A 107 16.88 6.56 10.55
C LYS A 107 16.59 7.60 9.47
N ASP A 108 15.49 8.31 9.65
CA ASP A 108 15.08 9.44 8.80
C ASP A 108 15.12 9.11 7.30
N LEU A 109 14.54 7.98 6.93
CA LEU A 109 14.54 7.48 5.56
C LEU A 109 13.62 8.29 4.66
N THR A 110 14.12 8.62 3.49
CA THR A 110 13.45 9.37 2.43
C THR A 110 13.66 8.71 1.07
N PHE A 111 12.97 9.21 0.06
CA PHE A 111 13.23 8.86 -1.34
C PHE A 111 14.31 9.75 -1.93
N ASP A 112 15.20 9.16 -2.69
CA ASP A 112 16.14 9.87 -3.53
C ASP A 112 16.05 9.40 -4.99
N HIS A 113 15.94 10.36 -5.92
CA HIS A 113 16.03 10.09 -7.35
C HIS A 113 17.50 10.14 -7.78
N LEU A 114 18.01 9.07 -8.35
CA LEU A 114 19.38 9.00 -8.83
C LEU A 114 19.63 10.03 -9.94
N VAL A 115 18.69 10.12 -10.88
CA VAL A 115 18.58 11.23 -11.82
C VAL A 115 17.43 12.11 -11.37
N PRO A 116 17.68 13.38 -11.00
CA PRO A 116 16.62 14.27 -10.52
C PRO A 116 15.54 14.50 -11.59
N LYS A 117 14.31 14.74 -11.13
CA LYS A 117 13.19 15.10 -12.04
C LYS A 117 13.53 16.32 -12.89
N SER A 118 14.23 17.32 -12.33
CA SER A 118 14.67 18.51 -13.06
C SER A 118 15.65 18.20 -14.20
N LYS A 119 16.26 17.03 -14.20
CA LYS A 119 17.18 16.54 -15.23
C LYS A 119 16.60 15.39 -16.07
N GLY A 120 15.27 15.25 -16.08
CA GLY A 120 14.58 14.24 -16.86
C GLY A 120 14.47 12.86 -16.17
N GLY A 121 14.80 12.76 -14.89
CA GLY A 121 14.63 11.54 -14.11
C GLY A 121 13.16 11.19 -13.89
N ILE A 122 12.83 9.92 -14.01
CA ILE A 122 11.49 9.38 -13.76
C ILE A 122 11.40 8.79 -12.35
N THR A 123 10.18 8.73 -11.81
CA THR A 123 9.90 8.05 -10.55
C THR A 123 9.60 6.59 -10.86
N ASP A 124 10.62 5.76 -10.81
CA ASP A 124 10.57 4.34 -11.15
C ASP A 124 11.52 3.52 -10.27
N TRP A 125 11.32 2.21 -10.24
CA TRP A 125 12.12 1.25 -9.47
C TRP A 125 13.63 1.38 -9.69
N GLU A 126 14.06 1.66 -10.90
CA GLU A 126 15.48 1.73 -11.26
C GLU A 126 16.09 3.12 -11.03
N ASN A 127 15.28 4.13 -10.72
CA ASN A 127 15.74 5.50 -10.50
C ASN A 127 15.53 6.03 -9.08
N VAL A 128 14.83 5.30 -8.24
CA VAL A 128 14.53 5.70 -6.86
C VAL A 128 15.19 4.75 -5.88
N VAL A 129 15.86 5.29 -4.87
CA VAL A 129 16.47 4.53 -3.77
C VAL A 129 16.04 5.10 -2.43
N THR A 130 16.13 4.26 -1.40
CA THR A 130 16.01 4.71 -0.01
C THR A 130 17.29 5.42 0.40
N ALA A 131 17.17 6.61 0.94
CA ALA A 131 18.27 7.40 1.48
C ALA A 131 17.87 8.04 2.80
N CYS A 132 18.80 8.12 3.75
CA CYS A 132 18.56 8.94 4.94
C CYS A 132 18.58 10.44 4.57
N SER A 133 17.94 11.26 5.40
CA SER A 133 17.88 12.72 5.15
C SER A 133 19.25 13.35 5.00
N THR A 134 20.23 12.92 5.79
CA THR A 134 21.61 13.42 5.73
C THR A 134 22.27 13.15 4.37
N CYS A 135 22.18 11.91 3.87
CA CYS A 135 22.73 11.56 2.56
C CYS A 135 21.97 12.25 1.42
N ASN A 136 20.66 12.37 1.55
CA ASN A 136 19.83 13.04 0.56
C ASN A 136 20.20 14.53 0.43
N VAL A 137 20.38 15.22 1.56
CA VAL A 137 20.86 16.63 1.60
C VAL A 137 22.27 16.73 1.05
N ARG A 138 23.17 15.83 1.42
CA ARG A 138 24.56 15.80 0.95
C ARG A 138 24.65 15.62 -0.57
N LYS A 139 23.82 14.76 -1.15
CA LYS A 139 23.73 14.60 -2.60
C LYS A 139 23.21 15.87 -3.28
N GLY A 140 22.29 16.58 -2.63
CA GLY A 140 21.64 17.77 -3.16
C GLY A 140 20.75 17.46 -4.37
N GLY A 141 20.46 18.50 -5.17
CA GLY A 141 19.64 18.37 -6.38
C GLY A 141 20.39 17.85 -7.61
N GLY A 142 21.61 17.33 -7.44
CA GLY A 142 22.44 16.80 -8.51
C GLY A 142 22.16 15.33 -8.85
N SER A 143 22.69 14.91 -9.99
CA SER A 143 22.67 13.49 -10.36
C SER A 143 23.61 12.68 -9.47
N TYR A 144 23.21 11.45 -9.14
CA TYR A 144 24.05 10.49 -8.41
C TYR A 144 25.45 10.35 -9.01
N LYS A 145 25.57 10.27 -10.33
CA LYS A 145 26.86 10.11 -11.02
C LYS A 145 27.86 11.25 -10.74
N ASN A 146 27.34 12.42 -10.43
CA ASN A 146 28.16 13.62 -10.18
C ASN A 146 28.39 13.89 -8.67
N SER A 147 27.76 13.09 -7.81
CA SER A 147 27.79 13.31 -6.35
C SER A 147 29.05 12.76 -5.68
N GLY A 148 29.77 11.86 -6.33
CA GLY A 148 30.86 11.11 -5.73
C GLY A 148 30.43 10.08 -4.67
N MET A 149 29.13 9.90 -4.47
CA MET A 149 28.58 8.92 -3.54
C MET A 149 28.52 7.54 -4.17
N ILE A 150 28.59 6.51 -3.35
CA ILE A 150 28.55 5.11 -3.77
C ILE A 150 27.27 4.47 -3.26
N LEU A 151 26.56 3.76 -4.15
CA LEU A 151 25.41 2.93 -3.77
C LEU A 151 25.88 1.56 -3.28
N ASN A 152 25.30 1.10 -2.18
CA ASN A 152 25.54 -0.26 -1.69
C ASN A 152 25.01 -1.32 -2.65
N THR A 153 23.84 -1.03 -3.25
CA THR A 153 23.20 -1.92 -4.21
C THR A 153 22.58 -1.08 -5.34
N LYS A 154 22.76 -1.51 -6.57
CA LYS A 154 22.10 -0.89 -7.71
C LYS A 154 20.58 -1.12 -7.57
N PRO A 155 19.75 -0.06 -7.73
CA PRO A 155 18.29 -0.23 -7.64
C PRO A 155 17.79 -1.14 -8.75
N PHE A 156 16.86 -1.99 -8.40
CA PHE A 156 16.25 -2.98 -9.28
C PHE A 156 14.73 -3.00 -9.12
N ARG A 157 14.04 -3.56 -10.09
CA ARG A 157 12.61 -3.81 -10.01
C ARG A 157 12.39 -5.15 -9.32
N PRO A 158 11.81 -5.17 -8.10
CA PRO A 158 11.61 -6.42 -7.38
C PRO A 158 10.50 -7.27 -8.00
N THR A 159 10.54 -8.56 -7.71
CA THR A 159 9.41 -9.47 -7.90
C THR A 159 8.66 -9.68 -6.60
N VAL A 160 7.51 -10.33 -6.63
CA VAL A 160 6.72 -10.61 -5.42
C VAL A 160 7.40 -11.60 -4.47
N ASP A 161 8.42 -12.29 -4.93
CA ASP A 161 9.20 -13.26 -4.16
C ASP A 161 10.46 -12.65 -3.53
N ASP A 162 10.79 -11.40 -3.86
CA ASP A 162 11.89 -10.63 -3.27
C ASP A 162 11.42 -9.92 -1.98
#